data_84af8b3c41f0b180bf25630ca56199f1
#
_entry.id   84af8b3c41f0b180bf25630ca56199f1
#
_cell.length_a   1.000
_cell.length_b   1.000
_cell.length_c   1.000
_cell.angle_alpha   90.00
_cell.angle_beta   90.00
_cell.angle_gamma   90.00
#
_symmetry.space_group_name_H-M   'P 1'
#
loop_
_entity.id
_entity.type
_entity.pdbx_description
1 polymer ?
#
loop_
_entity_poly.entity_id
_entity_poly.type
_entity_poly.pdbx_seq_one_letter_code
_entity_poly.pdbx_strand_id
1 'polypeptide(L)'
;MKVYKKILAVILAVSMVINCNIISFANEYQNNIDSDIVLMKDAEQIAVFHIKNVMAYKKGSMWEEGVRICCRKAIFDINNEIAAYYFGLEDSNKNPAGYIVVGGNKNEIPIIEYSDEDNSFLNLGLEKTKDKAQDEYGIQVEENNSKIIYTGDMNYIAKHKMQDGEYIAYDISTSNFSVIDLNNVEEIHYSNVEDINNAWDFYNNTANSTPPDSGSEFSNYYTITNGVRYYNIMTDFADSAARVCAPTAATNLCKYWYLRNPSEYGNLLKGNSWNNAFDSLAEYMETSYYESGTSDDNVADAYRLYFDEVGLSCQAWLFSGTNNGRYIVNELNNERPCHLIVHNHYMYGDHSVLAVGYAEYRYGNSYSTYIRIADGWTNYPSRYVWGACYGTWKYVVVIPD
;
A
#
# COMPACT_ATOMS: atom_id res chain seq x y z
N MET A 1 -41.37 34.02 14.41
CA MET A 1 -40.19 34.63 13.80
C MET A 1 -39.04 34.96 14.77
N LYS A 2 -39.27 35.38 16.01
CA LYS A 2 -38.19 35.64 17.01
C LYS A 2 -37.49 34.39 17.56
N VAL A 3 -38.12 33.23 17.63
CA VAL A 3 -37.56 31.99 18.16
C VAL A 3 -36.59 31.36 17.15
N TYR A 4 -36.90 31.36 15.86
CA TYR A 4 -36.02 30.83 14.80
C TYR A 4 -34.69 31.58 14.69
N LYS A 5 -34.69 32.91 14.92
CA LYS A 5 -33.46 33.70 14.91
C LYS A 5 -32.52 33.37 16.09
N LYS A 6 -33.08 32.97 17.25
CA LYS A 6 -32.28 32.58 18.40
C LYS A 6 -31.66 31.17 18.23
N ILE A 7 -32.39 30.24 17.62
CA ILE A 7 -31.89 28.88 17.34
C ILE A 7 -30.79 28.94 16.28
N LEU A 8 -30.96 29.74 15.23
CA LEU A 8 -29.93 29.93 14.19
C LEU A 8 -28.65 30.56 14.74
N ALA A 9 -28.77 31.52 15.68
CA ALA A 9 -27.63 32.14 16.33
C ALA A 9 -26.87 31.19 17.25
N VAL A 10 -27.56 30.26 17.91
CA VAL A 10 -26.93 29.23 18.75
C VAL A 10 -26.21 28.18 17.90
N ILE A 11 -26.79 27.75 16.79
CA ILE A 11 -26.17 26.81 15.85
C ILE A 11 -24.91 27.44 15.23
N LEU A 12 -24.95 28.71 14.83
CA LEU A 12 -23.77 29.43 14.32
C LEU A 12 -22.69 29.61 15.40
N ALA A 13 -23.07 29.88 16.67
CA ALA A 13 -22.11 30.00 17.77
C ALA A 13 -21.45 28.67 18.11
N VAL A 14 -22.20 27.56 18.07
CA VAL A 14 -21.66 26.21 18.32
C VAL A 14 -20.73 25.78 17.18
N SER A 15 -21.08 26.09 15.92
CA SER A 15 -20.18 25.80 14.79
C SER A 15 -18.90 26.65 14.79
N MET A 16 -18.94 27.89 15.27
CA MET A 16 -17.75 28.72 15.47
C MET A 16 -16.86 28.24 16.63
N VAL A 17 -17.45 27.75 17.73
CA VAL A 17 -16.69 27.23 18.87
C VAL A 17 -15.98 25.91 18.50
N ILE A 18 -16.60 25.06 17.70
CA ILE A 18 -15.96 23.83 17.21
C ILE A 18 -14.80 24.16 16.26
N ASN A 19 -14.97 25.15 15.37
CA ASN A 19 -13.88 25.60 14.50
C ASN A 19 -12.77 26.35 15.27
N CYS A 20 -13.08 27.11 16.31
CA CYS A 20 -12.08 27.82 17.11
C CYS A 20 -11.22 26.89 17.98
N ASN A 21 -11.76 25.77 18.46
CA ASN A 21 -10.96 24.79 19.20
C ASN A 21 -9.97 24.03 18.31
N ILE A 22 -10.33 23.78 17.04
CA ILE A 22 -9.41 23.18 16.06
C ILE A 22 -8.30 24.20 15.69
N ILE A 23 -8.62 25.47 15.59
CA ILE A 23 -7.65 26.53 15.26
C ILE A 23 -6.73 26.85 16.46
N SER A 24 -7.19 26.72 17.71
CA SER A 24 -6.33 27.01 18.89
C SER A 24 -5.29 25.92 19.12
N PHE A 25 -5.59 24.65 18.85
CA PHE A 25 -4.61 23.57 18.84
C PHE A 25 -3.55 23.73 17.73
N ALA A 26 -3.94 24.25 16.56
CA ALA A 26 -3.01 24.51 15.47
C ALA A 26 -2.06 25.70 15.76
N ASN A 27 -2.50 26.71 16.51
CA ASN A 27 -1.69 27.91 16.79
C ASN A 27 -0.71 27.75 17.95
N GLU A 28 -0.94 26.85 18.89
CA GLU A 28 0.00 26.57 19.99
C GLU A 28 1.22 25.75 19.52
N TYR A 29 1.06 24.97 18.44
CA TYR A 29 2.13 24.19 17.82
C TYR A 29 3.03 24.99 16.85
N GLN A 30 2.61 26.19 16.44
CA GLN A 30 3.33 26.97 15.40
C GLN A 30 4.65 27.60 15.86
N ASN A 31 5.01 27.57 17.13
CA ASN A 31 6.20 28.28 17.63
C ASN A 31 7.47 27.43 17.80
N ASN A 32 7.41 26.12 17.50
CA ASN A 32 8.58 25.22 17.50
C ASN A 32 8.39 24.07 16.47
N ILE A 33 7.88 24.36 15.27
CA ILE A 33 7.75 23.34 14.25
C ILE A 33 9.13 23.08 13.68
N ASP A 34 9.62 21.87 13.86
CA ASP A 34 10.75 21.33 13.11
C ASP A 34 10.44 21.50 11.61
N SER A 35 11.41 21.99 10.84
CA SER A 35 11.24 22.30 9.40
C SER A 35 10.78 21.10 8.57
N ASP A 36 10.86 19.92 9.15
CA ASP A 36 10.60 18.65 8.48
C ASP A 36 9.17 18.13 8.68
N ILE A 37 8.39 18.72 9.60
CA ILE A 37 6.98 18.34 9.81
C ILE A 37 6.11 18.90 8.68
N VAL A 38 5.29 18.02 8.08
CA VAL A 38 4.28 18.37 7.09
C VAL A 38 2.94 18.62 7.77
N LEU A 39 2.30 19.74 7.50
CA LEU A 39 0.98 20.01 8.06
C LEU A 39 -0.10 19.24 7.30
N MET A 40 -1.17 18.81 7.99
CA MET A 40 -2.28 18.08 7.36
C MET A 40 -2.86 18.80 6.13
N LYS A 41 -2.95 20.14 6.15
CA LYS A 41 -3.44 20.92 5.01
C LYS A 41 -2.53 20.81 3.78
N ASP A 42 -1.22 20.74 3.99
CA ASP A 42 -0.23 20.65 2.92
C ASP A 42 -0.20 19.20 2.39
N ALA A 43 -0.31 18.21 3.28
CA ALA A 43 -0.50 16.81 2.90
C ALA A 43 -1.80 16.61 2.10
N GLU A 44 -2.90 17.28 2.47
CA GLU A 44 -4.16 17.23 1.71
C GLU A 44 -4.00 17.82 0.29
N GLN A 45 -3.24 18.91 0.12
CA GLN A 45 -2.95 19.46 -1.20
C GLN A 45 -2.17 18.49 -2.07
N ILE A 46 -1.20 17.77 -1.49
CA ILE A 46 -0.44 16.72 -2.15
C ILE A 46 -1.36 15.56 -2.57
N ALA A 47 -2.25 15.11 -1.67
CA ALA A 47 -3.23 14.07 -1.99
C ALA A 47 -4.15 14.50 -3.14
N VAL A 48 -4.71 15.72 -3.09
CA VAL A 48 -5.57 16.27 -4.15
C VAL A 48 -4.83 16.39 -5.48
N PHE A 49 -3.57 16.82 -5.45
CA PHE A 49 -2.74 16.88 -6.64
C PHE A 49 -2.54 15.48 -7.24
N HIS A 50 -2.22 14.48 -6.42
CA HIS A 50 -2.04 13.10 -6.86
C HIS A 50 -3.32 12.53 -7.48
N ILE A 51 -4.48 12.75 -6.85
CA ILE A 51 -5.79 12.34 -7.39
C ILE A 51 -6.01 12.95 -8.78
N LYS A 52 -5.84 14.26 -8.90
CA LYS A 52 -6.18 14.99 -10.12
C LYS A 52 -5.21 14.77 -11.27
N ASN A 53 -3.95 14.60 -10.98
CA ASN A 53 -2.90 14.60 -12.01
C ASN A 53 -2.31 13.21 -12.29
N VAL A 54 -2.52 12.26 -11.39
CA VAL A 54 -2.03 10.89 -11.57
C VAL A 54 -3.19 9.95 -11.87
N MET A 55 -4.25 9.99 -11.08
CA MET A 55 -5.29 8.98 -11.10
C MET A 55 -6.55 9.37 -11.88
N ALA A 56 -6.84 10.65 -12.04
CA ALA A 56 -8.04 11.11 -12.79
C ALA A 56 -8.06 10.67 -14.26
N TYR A 57 -6.89 10.32 -14.81
CA TYR A 57 -6.76 9.87 -16.20
C TYR A 57 -6.72 8.33 -16.34
N LYS A 58 -6.83 7.63 -15.23
CA LYS A 58 -6.84 6.18 -15.22
C LYS A 58 -8.18 5.65 -15.73
N LYS A 59 -8.22 5.16 -16.95
CA LYS A 59 -9.41 4.57 -17.55
C LYS A 59 -9.89 3.36 -16.74
N GLY A 60 -11.16 3.39 -16.30
CA GLY A 60 -11.74 2.34 -15.47
C GLY A 60 -11.39 2.40 -13.99
N SER A 61 -10.69 3.44 -13.53
CA SER A 61 -10.55 3.73 -12.11
C SER A 61 -11.86 4.25 -11.55
N MET A 62 -12.15 3.94 -10.28
CA MET A 62 -13.25 4.59 -9.53
C MET A 62 -13.05 6.11 -9.42
N TRP A 63 -11.84 6.63 -9.69
CA TRP A 63 -11.51 8.06 -9.65
C TRP A 63 -11.74 8.79 -10.99
N GLU A 64 -12.01 8.05 -12.08
CA GLU A 64 -12.23 8.64 -13.42
C GLU A 64 -13.40 9.64 -13.43
N GLU A 65 -14.48 9.34 -12.69
CA GLU A 65 -15.66 10.22 -12.58
C GLU A 65 -15.52 11.31 -11.51
N GLY A 66 -14.37 11.36 -10.86
CA GLY A 66 -14.05 12.27 -9.77
C GLY A 66 -14.37 11.69 -8.40
N VAL A 67 -13.51 12.02 -7.46
CA VAL A 67 -13.65 11.63 -6.05
C VAL A 67 -13.39 12.83 -5.14
N ARG A 68 -13.83 12.72 -3.89
CA ARG A 68 -13.56 13.74 -2.87
C ARG A 68 -13.03 13.10 -1.58
N ILE A 69 -12.24 13.86 -0.85
CA ILE A 69 -11.78 13.45 0.48
C ILE A 69 -12.94 13.54 1.46
N CYS A 70 -13.33 12.39 2.03
CA CYS A 70 -14.42 12.29 3.00
C CYS A 70 -13.91 12.06 4.43
N CYS A 71 -12.69 11.56 4.58
CA CYS A 71 -12.10 11.24 5.88
C CYS A 71 -10.65 11.73 5.92
N ARG A 72 -10.21 12.22 7.08
CA ARG A 72 -8.86 12.66 7.38
C ARG A 72 -8.45 12.11 8.74
N LYS A 73 -7.32 11.42 8.80
CA LYS A 73 -6.77 10.89 10.06
C LYS A 73 -5.27 11.15 10.12
N ALA A 74 -4.77 11.50 11.28
CA ALA A 74 -3.34 11.45 11.56
C ALA A 74 -2.95 10.00 11.88
N ILE A 75 -1.81 9.60 11.37
CA ILE A 75 -1.13 8.35 11.68
C ILE A 75 0.13 8.74 12.47
N PHE A 76 0.42 8.03 13.53
CA PHE A 76 1.48 8.37 14.47
C PHE A 76 2.63 7.39 14.35
N ASP A 77 3.80 7.77 14.79
CA ASP A 77 4.91 6.87 15.05
C ASP A 77 4.81 6.24 16.46
N ILE A 78 5.82 5.45 16.84
CA ILE A 78 5.89 4.81 18.16
C ILE A 78 6.06 5.84 19.30
N ASN A 79 6.65 7.01 19.02
CA ASN A 79 6.86 8.12 19.94
C ASN A 79 5.64 9.04 20.07
N ASN A 80 4.55 8.71 19.33
CA ASN A 80 3.31 9.46 19.26
C ASN A 80 3.46 10.83 18.54
N GLU A 81 4.45 10.95 17.67
CA GLU A 81 4.61 12.04 16.72
C GLU A 81 3.87 11.72 15.40
N ILE A 82 3.60 12.75 14.59
CA ILE A 82 2.89 12.55 13.32
C ILE A 82 3.85 11.93 12.30
N ALA A 83 3.58 10.70 11.89
CA ALA A 83 4.33 9.99 10.86
C ALA A 83 3.71 10.14 9.46
N ALA A 84 2.38 10.15 9.37
CA ALA A 84 1.66 10.23 8.10
C ALA A 84 0.24 10.77 8.27
N TYR A 85 -0.42 11.00 7.14
CA TYR A 85 -1.84 11.36 7.09
C TYR A 85 -2.59 10.43 6.14
N TYR A 86 -3.71 9.92 6.61
CA TYR A 86 -4.64 9.13 5.83
C TYR A 86 -5.78 10.02 5.31
N PHE A 87 -6.06 9.92 4.02
CA PHE A 87 -7.18 10.57 3.35
C PHE A 87 -8.06 9.51 2.70
N GLY A 88 -9.23 9.25 3.28
CA GLY A 88 -10.24 8.37 2.70
C GLY A 88 -11.04 9.11 1.63
N LEU A 89 -11.39 8.41 0.56
CA LEU A 89 -12.06 8.95 -0.61
C LEU A 89 -13.45 8.36 -0.79
N GLU A 90 -14.35 9.16 -1.36
CA GLU A 90 -15.68 8.71 -1.76
C GLU A 90 -16.04 9.24 -3.16
N ASP A 91 -16.87 8.49 -3.88
CA ASP A 91 -17.41 8.87 -5.18
C ASP A 91 -18.55 9.90 -5.05
N SER A 92 -19.14 10.29 -6.18
CA SER A 92 -20.28 11.23 -6.25
C SER A 92 -21.53 10.70 -5.54
N ASN A 93 -21.65 9.38 -5.38
CA ASN A 93 -22.77 8.70 -4.71
C ASN A 93 -22.49 8.45 -3.22
N LYS A 94 -21.33 8.89 -2.71
CA LYS A 94 -20.82 8.67 -1.35
C LYS A 94 -20.43 7.23 -1.05
N ASN A 95 -20.17 6.42 -2.07
CA ASN A 95 -19.58 5.12 -1.85
C ASN A 95 -18.07 5.30 -1.62
N PRO A 96 -17.45 4.47 -0.77
CA PRO A 96 -16.00 4.45 -0.62
C PRO A 96 -15.32 4.26 -1.99
N ALA A 97 -14.30 5.03 -2.25
CA ALA A 97 -13.59 5.05 -3.54
C ALA A 97 -12.06 5.03 -3.38
N GLY A 98 -11.59 4.43 -2.31
CA GLY A 98 -10.17 4.27 -2.04
C GLY A 98 -9.61 5.22 -0.99
N TYR A 99 -8.28 5.35 -0.97
CA TYR A 99 -7.57 6.18 0.00
C TYR A 99 -6.19 6.60 -0.50
N ILE A 100 -5.60 7.57 0.18
CA ILE A 100 -4.20 7.98 0.02
C ILE A 100 -3.56 8.17 1.38
N VAL A 101 -2.33 7.69 1.55
CA VAL A 101 -1.47 7.96 2.71
C VAL A 101 -0.33 8.87 2.28
N VAL A 102 -0.23 10.01 2.94
CA VAL A 102 0.79 11.04 2.67
C VAL A 102 1.73 11.14 3.86
N GLY A 103 3.03 11.24 3.62
CA GLY A 103 4.03 11.41 4.66
C GLY A 103 3.77 12.65 5.53
N GLY A 104 3.89 12.49 6.82
CA GLY A 104 3.74 13.56 7.83
C GLY A 104 5.05 14.24 8.18
N ASN A 105 6.17 13.70 7.67
CA ASN A 105 7.51 14.21 7.85
C ASN A 105 8.26 14.17 6.52
N LYS A 106 9.09 15.19 6.24
CA LYS A 106 9.86 15.27 4.99
C LYS A 106 10.98 14.24 4.87
N ASN A 107 11.27 13.51 5.94
CA ASN A 107 12.16 12.35 5.91
C ASN A 107 11.48 11.09 5.37
N GLU A 108 10.16 11.12 5.17
CA GLU A 108 9.37 10.09 4.50
C GLU A 108 8.99 10.52 3.08
N ILE A 109 8.65 9.59 2.21
CA ILE A 109 8.17 9.93 0.87
C ILE A 109 6.81 10.65 0.92
N PRO A 110 6.56 11.58 -0.02
CA PRO A 110 5.31 12.34 -0.03
C PRO A 110 4.06 11.48 -0.14
N ILE A 111 4.03 10.50 -1.04
CA ILE A 111 2.95 9.53 -1.18
C ILE A 111 3.47 8.17 -0.75
N ILE A 112 3.09 7.75 0.45
CA ILE A 112 3.50 6.44 1.00
C ILE A 112 2.79 5.32 0.25
N GLU A 113 1.47 5.42 0.16
CA GLU A 113 0.65 4.48 -0.59
C GLU A 113 -0.69 5.08 -0.98
N TYR A 114 -1.37 4.46 -1.92
CA TYR A 114 -2.76 4.77 -2.25
C TYR A 114 -3.47 3.57 -2.86
N SER A 115 -4.79 3.59 -2.83
CA SER A 115 -5.65 2.63 -3.50
C SER A 115 -6.84 3.35 -4.13
N ASP A 116 -7.23 2.93 -5.32
CA ASP A 116 -8.43 3.37 -6.01
C ASP A 116 -9.58 2.33 -5.91
N GLU A 117 -9.49 1.42 -4.96
CA GLU A 117 -10.49 0.42 -4.65
C GLU A 117 -11.08 0.63 -3.25
N ASP A 118 -12.30 0.12 -3.02
CA ASP A 118 -13.15 0.35 -1.85
C ASP A 118 -12.52 -0.01 -0.48
N ASN A 119 -11.38 -0.67 -0.43
CA ASN A 119 -10.86 -1.22 0.81
C ASN A 119 -9.85 -0.31 1.52
N SER A 120 -10.35 0.48 2.45
CA SER A 120 -9.50 1.06 3.48
C SER A 120 -9.10 -0.01 4.51
N PHE A 121 -8.03 -0.76 4.24
CA PHE A 121 -7.56 -1.79 5.17
C PHE A 121 -7.19 -1.21 6.55
N LEU A 122 -6.76 0.05 6.62
CA LEU A 122 -6.47 0.74 7.88
C LEU A 122 -7.72 0.92 8.74
N ASN A 123 -8.84 1.33 8.13
CA ASN A 123 -10.11 1.47 8.86
C ASN A 123 -10.65 0.10 9.26
N LEU A 124 -10.62 -0.85 8.33
CA LEU A 124 -11.07 -2.23 8.58
C LEU A 124 -10.20 -2.89 9.67
N GLY A 125 -8.89 -2.64 9.66
CA GLY A 125 -7.96 -3.14 10.66
C GLY A 125 -8.27 -2.60 12.06
N LEU A 126 -8.55 -1.30 12.18
CA LEU A 126 -8.97 -0.71 13.45
C LEU A 126 -10.26 -1.33 14.00
N GLU A 127 -11.28 -1.53 13.17
CA GLU A 127 -12.55 -2.11 13.61
C GLU A 127 -12.38 -3.59 13.99
N LYS A 128 -11.78 -4.40 13.13
CA LYS A 128 -11.57 -5.83 13.38
C LYS A 128 -10.70 -6.10 14.60
N THR A 129 -9.71 -5.25 14.89
CA THR A 129 -8.86 -5.42 16.07
C THR A 129 -9.57 -5.01 17.35
N LYS A 130 -10.52 -4.09 17.31
CA LYS A 130 -11.43 -3.83 18.44
C LYS A 130 -12.32 -5.03 18.74
N ASP A 131 -12.95 -5.58 17.71
CA ASP A 131 -13.80 -6.78 17.84
C ASP A 131 -12.97 -7.95 18.39
N LYS A 132 -11.78 -8.16 17.86
CA LYS A 132 -10.85 -9.21 18.32
C LYS A 132 -10.46 -9.01 19.78
N ALA A 133 -10.15 -7.79 20.22
CA ALA A 133 -9.84 -7.49 21.62
C ALA A 133 -10.99 -7.85 22.54
N GLN A 134 -12.24 -7.56 22.12
CA GLN A 134 -13.43 -7.90 22.87
C GLN A 134 -13.70 -9.41 22.90
N ASP A 135 -13.63 -10.08 21.74
CA ASP A 135 -14.06 -11.47 21.59
C ASP A 135 -13.03 -12.46 22.19
N GLU A 136 -11.74 -12.23 21.96
CA GLU A 136 -10.67 -13.17 22.38
C GLU A 136 -10.16 -12.91 23.81
N TYR A 137 -10.17 -11.64 24.23
CA TYR A 137 -9.57 -11.25 25.52
C TYR A 137 -10.58 -10.66 26.50
N GLY A 138 -11.85 -10.45 26.10
CA GLY A 138 -12.85 -9.79 26.91
C GLY A 138 -12.52 -8.31 27.24
N ILE A 139 -11.64 -7.70 26.43
CA ILE A 139 -11.14 -6.35 26.64
C ILE A 139 -12.10 -5.35 26.02
N GLN A 140 -12.59 -4.42 26.81
CA GLN A 140 -13.35 -3.28 26.30
C GLN A 140 -12.41 -2.14 25.92
N VAL A 141 -12.45 -1.76 24.64
CA VAL A 141 -11.69 -0.62 24.11
C VAL A 141 -12.49 0.66 24.33
N GLU A 142 -11.84 1.73 24.77
CA GLU A 142 -12.47 3.05 24.84
C GLU A 142 -12.83 3.57 23.44
N GLU A 143 -14.07 4.06 23.26
CA GLU A 143 -14.71 4.31 21.97
C GLU A 143 -13.96 5.31 21.06
N ASN A 144 -13.14 6.16 21.54
CA ASN A 144 -12.42 7.16 20.73
C ASN A 144 -10.89 7.13 20.95
N ASN A 145 -10.37 6.08 21.55
CA ASN A 145 -8.96 5.98 21.93
C ASN A 145 -8.19 4.91 21.18
N SER A 146 -8.49 4.80 19.87
CA SER A 146 -7.74 3.95 18.96
C SER A 146 -6.87 4.82 18.05
N LYS A 147 -5.63 4.44 17.84
CA LYS A 147 -4.68 5.10 16.96
C LYS A 147 -4.09 4.12 15.97
N ILE A 148 -3.76 4.61 14.79
CA ILE A 148 -2.89 3.89 13.87
C ILE A 148 -1.48 4.40 14.12
N ILE A 149 -0.55 3.46 14.27
CA ILE A 149 0.89 3.71 14.33
C ILE A 149 1.47 3.19 13.02
N TYR A 150 2.30 4.00 12.40
CA TYR A 150 3.11 3.65 11.24
C TYR A 150 4.55 3.44 11.70
N THR A 151 5.11 2.30 11.35
CA THR A 151 6.48 1.93 11.75
C THR A 151 7.42 1.85 10.56
N GLY A 152 7.02 2.44 9.42
CA GLY A 152 7.72 2.30 8.15
C GLY A 152 7.29 1.07 7.38
N ASP A 153 7.79 0.96 6.16
CA ASP A 153 7.67 -0.25 5.36
C ASP A 153 6.23 -0.74 5.14
N MET A 154 5.25 0.20 5.10
CA MET A 154 3.80 -0.07 5.09
C MET A 154 3.34 -0.93 6.29
N ASN A 155 4.10 -0.95 7.36
CA ASN A 155 3.70 -1.61 8.58
C ASN A 155 2.85 -0.66 9.43
N TYR A 156 1.66 -1.13 9.74
CA TYR A 156 0.70 -0.38 10.53
C TYR A 156 0.25 -1.19 11.72
N ILE A 157 0.16 -0.51 12.84
CA ILE A 157 -0.27 -1.09 14.11
C ILE A 157 -1.52 -0.35 14.57
N ALA A 158 -2.57 -1.10 14.89
CA ALA A 158 -3.71 -0.56 15.63
C ALA A 158 -3.40 -0.60 17.13
N LYS A 159 -3.32 0.57 17.76
CA LYS A 159 -3.14 0.70 19.21
C LYS A 159 -4.44 1.15 19.83
N HIS A 160 -4.96 0.35 20.75
CA HIS A 160 -6.21 0.62 21.46
C HIS A 160 -5.96 0.85 22.94
N LYS A 161 -6.56 1.91 23.49
CA LYS A 161 -6.57 2.13 24.93
C LYS A 161 -7.71 1.35 25.56
N MET A 162 -7.39 0.59 26.59
CA MET A 162 -8.33 -0.20 27.36
C MET A 162 -8.96 0.64 28.48
N GLN A 163 -10.08 0.18 29.03
CA GLN A 163 -10.79 0.89 30.12
C GLN A 163 -9.96 1.01 31.41
N ASP A 164 -9.02 0.10 31.66
CA ASP A 164 -8.08 0.16 32.79
C ASP A 164 -6.93 1.16 32.59
N GLY A 165 -6.85 1.77 31.39
CA GLY A 165 -5.82 2.73 31.01
C GLY A 165 -4.60 2.13 30.31
N GLU A 166 -4.48 0.80 30.27
CA GLU A 166 -3.43 0.09 29.53
C GLU A 166 -3.71 0.11 28.03
N TYR A 167 -2.74 -0.37 27.22
CA TYR A 167 -2.87 -0.43 25.78
C TYR A 167 -2.69 -1.86 25.27
N ILE A 168 -3.48 -2.19 24.25
CA ILE A 168 -3.26 -3.38 23.42
C ILE A 168 -2.97 -2.94 21.99
N ALA A 169 -2.03 -3.62 21.34
CA ALA A 169 -1.60 -3.28 19.98
C ALA A 169 -1.65 -4.51 19.08
N TYR A 170 -2.07 -4.30 17.84
CA TYR A 170 -2.21 -5.35 16.83
C TYR A 170 -1.53 -4.93 15.53
N ASP A 171 -0.80 -5.84 14.92
CA ASP A 171 -0.39 -5.69 13.53
C ASP A 171 -1.61 -5.70 12.62
N ILE A 172 -1.83 -4.61 11.87
CA ILE A 172 -2.90 -4.49 10.87
C ILE A 172 -2.36 -4.46 9.45
N SER A 173 -1.05 -4.59 9.27
CA SER A 173 -0.44 -4.70 7.94
C SER A 173 -0.81 -6.02 7.28
N THR A 174 -1.10 -7.03 8.09
CA THR A 174 -1.51 -8.36 7.68
C THR A 174 -2.96 -8.66 8.10
N SER A 175 -3.59 -9.61 7.44
CA SER A 175 -4.98 -10.00 7.74
C SER A 175 -5.17 -10.77 9.05
N ASN A 176 -4.07 -11.09 9.77
CA ASN A 176 -4.11 -11.92 10.97
C ASN A 176 -4.33 -11.16 12.26
N PHE A 177 -4.04 -9.86 12.23
CA PHE A 177 -4.17 -9.01 13.40
C PHE A 177 -3.50 -9.60 14.65
N SER A 178 -2.22 -9.97 14.53
CA SER A 178 -1.45 -10.52 15.66
C SER A 178 -1.19 -9.44 16.70
N VAL A 179 -1.23 -9.84 18.00
CA VAL A 179 -0.85 -8.92 19.09
C VAL A 179 0.64 -8.62 19.01
N ILE A 180 1.00 -7.33 19.16
CA ILE A 180 2.38 -6.84 19.13
C ILE A 180 2.74 -6.22 20.47
N ASP A 181 3.95 -6.51 20.94
CA ASP A 181 4.58 -5.75 22.01
C ASP A 181 5.31 -4.52 21.42
N LEU A 182 4.77 -3.33 21.67
CA LEU A 182 5.32 -2.08 21.15
C LEU A 182 6.76 -1.80 21.64
N ASN A 183 7.20 -2.41 22.75
CA ASN A 183 8.57 -2.24 23.24
C ASN A 183 9.61 -2.95 22.34
N ASN A 184 9.16 -3.86 21.50
CA ASN A 184 10.01 -4.62 20.57
C ASN A 184 9.92 -4.08 19.13
N VAL A 185 9.22 -2.98 18.91
CA VAL A 185 9.11 -2.33 17.59
C VAL A 185 10.28 -1.38 17.40
N GLU A 186 11.04 -1.58 16.34
CA GLU A 186 12.17 -0.71 16.00
C GLU A 186 11.68 0.61 15.37
N GLU A 187 12.43 1.70 15.61
CA GLU A 187 12.19 2.97 14.92
C GLU A 187 12.62 2.87 13.46
N ILE A 188 11.91 3.61 12.60
CA ILE A 188 12.21 3.66 11.18
C ILE A 188 13.53 4.41 10.96
N HIS A 189 14.43 3.79 10.20
CA HIS A 189 15.64 4.43 9.71
C HIS A 189 15.54 4.73 8.22
N TYR A 190 15.34 6.00 7.87
CA TYR A 190 15.29 6.46 6.48
C TYR A 190 16.70 6.50 5.87
N SER A 191 16.91 5.86 4.73
CA SER A 191 18.27 5.61 4.23
C SER A 191 18.72 6.44 3.03
N ASN A 192 17.86 7.26 2.39
CA ASN A 192 18.28 8.07 1.23
C ASN A 192 17.54 9.41 1.12
N VAL A 193 18.19 10.43 1.65
CA VAL A 193 17.62 11.79 1.76
C VAL A 193 17.46 12.49 0.40
N GLU A 194 18.31 12.21 -0.61
CA GLU A 194 18.30 12.96 -1.87
C GLU A 194 17.06 12.68 -2.72
N ASP A 195 16.66 11.43 -2.86
CA ASP A 195 15.47 11.06 -3.66
C ASP A 195 14.17 11.49 -2.96
N ILE A 196 14.13 11.42 -1.63
CA ILE A 196 13.02 11.92 -0.82
C ILE A 196 12.86 13.42 -1.02
N ASN A 197 13.94 14.20 -0.91
CA ASN A 197 13.92 15.63 -1.14
C ASN A 197 13.44 15.99 -2.55
N ASN A 198 13.92 15.29 -3.56
CA ASN A 198 13.47 15.49 -4.95
C ASN A 198 11.97 15.22 -5.11
N ALA A 199 11.43 14.20 -4.42
CA ALA A 199 10.01 13.89 -4.43
C ALA A 199 9.19 15.00 -3.73
N TRP A 200 9.63 15.50 -2.58
CA TRP A 200 9.00 16.62 -1.89
C TRP A 200 9.03 17.90 -2.72
N ASP A 201 10.17 18.21 -3.34
CA ASP A 201 10.31 19.38 -4.22
C ASP A 201 9.35 19.31 -5.39
N PHE A 202 9.17 18.13 -5.97
CA PHE A 202 8.18 17.91 -7.03
C PHE A 202 6.77 18.25 -6.55
N TYR A 203 6.30 17.64 -5.46
CA TYR A 203 4.95 17.87 -4.96
C TYR A 203 4.74 19.29 -4.47
N ASN A 204 5.68 19.88 -3.74
CA ASN A 204 5.59 21.24 -3.23
C ASN A 204 5.55 22.27 -4.36
N ASN A 205 6.40 22.14 -5.37
CA ASN A 205 6.43 23.04 -6.49
C ASN A 205 5.20 22.93 -7.40
N THR A 206 4.66 21.72 -7.52
CA THR A 206 3.55 21.45 -8.45
C THR A 206 2.20 21.58 -7.75
N ALA A 207 2.05 21.20 -6.49
CA ALA A 207 0.80 21.37 -5.73
C ALA A 207 0.51 22.82 -5.39
N ASN A 208 1.53 23.67 -5.24
CA ASN A 208 1.41 25.10 -5.00
C ASN A 208 1.28 25.93 -6.30
N SER A 209 1.62 25.36 -7.45
CA SER A 209 1.33 25.98 -8.75
C SER A 209 -0.13 25.73 -9.13
N THR A 210 -0.73 26.66 -9.88
CA THR A 210 -1.99 26.39 -10.57
C THR A 210 -1.82 25.08 -11.33
N PRO A 211 -2.75 24.10 -11.21
CA PRO A 211 -2.59 22.83 -11.93
C PRO A 211 -2.30 23.14 -13.39
N PRO A 212 -1.27 22.54 -14.00
CA PRO A 212 -1.04 22.72 -15.43
C PRO A 212 -2.33 22.37 -16.16
N ASP A 213 -2.67 23.14 -17.18
CA ASP A 213 -3.82 22.88 -18.05
C ASP A 213 -3.77 21.41 -18.46
N SER A 214 -4.85 20.72 -18.21
CA SER A 214 -5.04 19.30 -18.40
C SER A 214 -4.38 18.80 -19.69
N GLY A 215 -3.37 17.96 -19.59
CA GLY A 215 -2.95 17.09 -20.68
C GLY A 215 -1.49 17.07 -21.08
N SER A 216 -0.60 17.99 -20.63
CA SER A 216 0.78 18.03 -21.12
C SER A 216 1.79 17.27 -20.26
N GLU A 217 1.46 16.87 -19.04
CA GLU A 217 2.43 16.29 -18.09
C GLU A 217 2.09 14.87 -17.66
N PHE A 218 0.91 14.41 -18.00
CA PHE A 218 0.44 13.08 -17.68
C PHE A 218 1.12 12.02 -18.55
N SER A 219 1.50 10.95 -17.95
CA SER A 219 1.97 9.79 -18.64
C SER A 219 1.07 8.57 -18.42
N ASN A 220 1.56 7.40 -18.53
CA ASN A 220 0.81 6.20 -18.74
C ASN A 220 0.32 5.55 -17.44
N TYR A 221 -0.88 4.99 -17.51
CA TYR A 221 -1.36 4.00 -16.57
C TYR A 221 -1.62 2.68 -17.32
N TYR A 222 -1.23 1.57 -16.71
CA TYR A 222 -1.44 0.25 -17.26
C TYR A 222 -1.59 -0.81 -16.18
N THR A 223 -2.52 -1.73 -16.35
CA THR A 223 -2.68 -2.89 -15.47
C THR A 223 -2.98 -4.11 -16.31
N ILE A 224 -2.28 -5.20 -16.04
CA ILE A 224 -2.52 -6.50 -16.63
C ILE A 224 -3.20 -7.39 -15.59
N THR A 225 -4.38 -7.88 -15.91
CA THR A 225 -5.14 -8.73 -14.98
C THR A 225 -5.53 -10.06 -15.57
N ASN A 226 -5.73 -10.14 -16.87
CA ASN A 226 -6.22 -11.34 -17.58
C ASN A 226 -7.37 -12.06 -16.86
N GLY A 227 -8.25 -11.29 -16.22
CA GLY A 227 -9.37 -11.83 -15.45
C GLY A 227 -9.04 -12.24 -14.01
N VAL A 228 -7.81 -12.02 -13.54
CA VAL A 228 -7.50 -12.20 -12.11
C VAL A 228 -8.17 -11.06 -11.33
N ARG A 229 -9.26 -11.40 -10.65
CA ARG A 229 -9.97 -10.46 -9.77
C ARG A 229 -9.39 -10.43 -8.36
N TYR A 230 -8.96 -11.60 -7.88
CA TYR A 230 -8.44 -11.79 -6.53
C TYR A 230 -7.14 -12.55 -6.61
N TYR A 231 -6.11 -12.04 -5.95
CA TYR A 231 -4.84 -12.69 -5.76
C TYR A 231 -4.85 -13.48 -4.46
N ASN A 232 -4.09 -14.56 -4.41
CA ASN A 232 -3.90 -15.29 -3.18
C ASN A 232 -3.04 -14.48 -2.21
N ILE A 233 -3.31 -14.60 -0.93
CA ILE A 233 -2.52 -14.05 0.16
C ILE A 233 -1.74 -15.16 0.87
N MET A 234 -0.71 -14.79 1.61
CA MET A 234 0.15 -15.77 2.29
C MET A 234 -0.66 -16.68 3.24
N THR A 235 -1.67 -16.12 3.88
CA THR A 235 -2.54 -16.87 4.81
C THR A 235 -3.54 -17.81 4.14
N ASP A 236 -3.66 -17.77 2.81
CA ASP A 236 -4.39 -18.81 2.08
C ASP A 236 -3.62 -20.14 2.08
N PHE A 237 -2.30 -20.11 2.31
CA PHE A 237 -1.40 -21.24 2.15
C PHE A 237 -0.69 -21.69 3.42
N ALA A 238 -0.43 -20.78 4.35
CA ALA A 238 0.31 -21.05 5.57
C ALA A 238 -0.18 -20.16 6.73
N ASP A 239 0.31 -20.42 7.94
CA ASP A 239 0.02 -19.53 9.06
C ASP A 239 0.73 -18.18 8.95
N SER A 240 0.34 -17.24 9.78
CA SER A 240 0.80 -15.85 9.72
C SER A 240 2.27 -15.63 10.04
N ALA A 241 2.90 -16.57 10.73
CA ALA A 241 4.32 -16.50 11.05
C ALA A 241 5.21 -17.02 9.92
N ALA A 242 4.61 -17.67 8.91
CA ALA A 242 5.34 -18.30 7.83
C ALA A 242 5.87 -17.30 6.81
N ARG A 243 7.14 -17.44 6.44
CA ARG A 243 7.83 -16.61 5.43
C ARG A 243 7.63 -17.17 4.03
N VAL A 244 6.41 -17.07 3.51
CA VAL A 244 5.98 -17.70 2.26
C VAL A 244 5.66 -16.68 1.15
N CYS A 245 6.19 -15.48 1.22
CA CYS A 245 5.93 -14.43 0.24
C CYS A 245 6.33 -14.84 -1.20
N ALA A 246 7.49 -15.46 -1.37
CA ALA A 246 7.98 -15.86 -2.69
C ALA A 246 7.11 -16.95 -3.35
N PRO A 247 6.79 -18.08 -2.72
CA PRO A 247 5.89 -19.06 -3.34
C PRO A 247 4.45 -18.51 -3.52
N THR A 248 3.99 -17.57 -2.67
CA THR A 248 2.70 -16.89 -2.86
C THR A 248 2.71 -16.02 -4.11
N ALA A 249 3.73 -15.18 -4.30
CA ALA A 249 3.89 -14.37 -5.50
C ALA A 249 4.00 -15.24 -6.76
N ALA A 250 4.72 -16.36 -6.68
CA ALA A 250 4.87 -17.30 -7.76
C ALA A 250 3.54 -17.99 -8.14
N THR A 251 2.76 -18.41 -7.16
CA THR A 251 1.44 -18.99 -7.39
C THR A 251 0.52 -17.99 -8.09
N ASN A 252 0.56 -16.71 -7.68
CA ASN A 252 -0.19 -15.65 -8.32
C ASN A 252 0.26 -15.37 -9.76
N LEU A 253 1.55 -15.49 -10.08
CA LEU A 253 2.06 -15.38 -11.44
C LEU A 253 1.56 -16.56 -12.29
N CYS A 254 1.58 -17.78 -11.78
CA CYS A 254 1.03 -18.96 -12.47
C CYS A 254 -0.48 -18.80 -12.71
N LYS A 255 -1.22 -18.24 -11.73
CA LYS A 255 -2.65 -17.93 -11.87
C LYS A 255 -2.93 -16.91 -12.98
N TYR A 256 -2.07 -15.91 -13.15
CA TYR A 256 -2.16 -14.97 -14.27
C TYR A 256 -2.05 -15.68 -15.62
N TRP A 257 -1.03 -16.52 -15.80
CA TRP A 257 -0.84 -17.25 -17.06
C TRP A 257 -1.97 -18.25 -17.32
N TYR A 258 -2.39 -19.00 -16.30
CA TYR A 258 -3.57 -19.89 -16.37
C TYR A 258 -4.80 -19.15 -16.90
N LEU A 259 -5.13 -17.98 -16.34
CA LEU A 259 -6.31 -17.21 -16.74
C LEU A 259 -6.15 -16.52 -18.10
N ARG A 260 -4.93 -16.25 -18.53
CA ARG A 260 -4.66 -15.69 -19.85
C ARG A 260 -5.04 -16.65 -20.96
N ASN A 261 -4.71 -17.91 -20.82
CA ASN A 261 -5.08 -18.96 -21.79
C ASN A 261 -5.28 -20.31 -21.08
N PRO A 262 -6.47 -20.57 -20.53
CA PRO A 262 -6.74 -21.81 -19.80
C PRO A 262 -6.60 -23.08 -20.63
N SER A 263 -6.74 -22.99 -21.96
CA SER A 263 -6.59 -24.15 -22.86
C SER A 263 -5.12 -24.56 -23.05
N GLU A 264 -4.21 -23.62 -22.90
CA GLU A 264 -2.76 -23.83 -23.05
C GLU A 264 -2.10 -24.03 -21.68
N TYR A 265 -2.42 -23.19 -20.72
CA TYR A 265 -1.78 -23.17 -19.40
C TYR A 265 -2.65 -23.79 -18.30
N GLY A 266 -3.67 -24.57 -18.65
CA GLY A 266 -4.61 -25.17 -17.68
C GLY A 266 -3.93 -26.04 -16.62
N ASN A 267 -2.83 -26.69 -16.96
CA ASN A 267 -2.07 -27.53 -16.04
C ASN A 267 -1.39 -26.76 -14.90
N LEU A 268 -1.22 -25.42 -15.04
CA LEU A 268 -0.69 -24.57 -13.94
C LEU A 268 -1.60 -24.59 -12.71
N LEU A 269 -2.86 -24.98 -12.84
CA LEU A 269 -3.74 -25.29 -11.71
C LEU A 269 -3.57 -26.77 -11.32
N LYS A 270 -2.47 -27.11 -10.70
CA LYS A 270 -2.08 -28.48 -10.35
C LYS A 270 -3.18 -29.21 -9.55
N GLY A 271 -3.70 -30.30 -10.12
CA GLY A 271 -4.74 -31.09 -9.44
C GLY A 271 -6.00 -30.29 -9.09
N ASN A 272 -6.35 -29.28 -9.85
CA ASN A 272 -7.45 -28.34 -9.59
C ASN A 272 -7.34 -27.58 -8.26
N SER A 273 -6.13 -27.32 -7.77
CA SER A 273 -5.88 -26.61 -6.50
C SER A 273 -4.66 -25.68 -6.59
N TRP A 274 -4.83 -24.43 -6.21
CA TRP A 274 -3.71 -23.50 -6.06
C TRP A 274 -2.81 -23.85 -4.86
N ASN A 275 -3.32 -24.55 -3.85
CA ASN A 275 -2.49 -25.06 -2.74
C ASN A 275 -1.46 -26.07 -3.26
N ASN A 276 -1.87 -26.98 -4.17
CA ASN A 276 -0.92 -27.93 -4.74
C ASN A 276 0.15 -27.24 -5.60
N ALA A 277 -0.21 -26.17 -6.31
CA ALA A 277 0.75 -25.37 -7.06
C ALA A 277 1.71 -24.64 -6.12
N PHE A 278 1.18 -24.05 -5.07
CA PHE A 278 1.97 -23.39 -4.03
C PHE A 278 2.95 -24.37 -3.34
N ASP A 279 2.49 -25.54 -2.94
CA ASP A 279 3.32 -26.55 -2.27
C ASP A 279 4.52 -26.96 -3.15
N SER A 280 4.28 -27.20 -4.44
CA SER A 280 5.37 -27.51 -5.37
C SER A 280 6.33 -26.35 -5.56
N LEU A 281 5.82 -25.14 -5.74
CA LEU A 281 6.65 -23.94 -5.86
C LEU A 281 7.47 -23.67 -4.59
N ALA A 282 6.89 -23.84 -3.41
CA ALA A 282 7.59 -23.69 -2.15
C ALA A 282 8.70 -24.75 -1.97
N GLU A 283 8.44 -26.00 -2.40
CA GLU A 283 9.43 -27.08 -2.39
C GLU A 283 10.59 -26.76 -3.36
N TYR A 284 10.31 -26.40 -4.62
CA TYR A 284 11.35 -26.07 -5.58
C TYR A 284 12.12 -24.78 -5.26
N MET A 285 11.51 -23.86 -4.54
CA MET A 285 12.17 -22.66 -4.00
C MET A 285 13.00 -22.97 -2.75
N GLU A 286 12.93 -24.20 -2.21
CA GLU A 286 13.55 -24.56 -0.92
C GLU A 286 13.15 -23.58 0.20
N THR A 287 11.88 -23.19 0.23
CA THR A 287 11.37 -22.18 1.17
C THR A 287 11.42 -22.68 2.60
N SER A 288 12.16 -21.99 3.46
CA SER A 288 12.12 -22.20 4.90
C SER A 288 11.03 -21.35 5.53
N TYR A 289 9.95 -21.99 5.97
CA TYR A 289 8.72 -21.31 6.40
C TYR A 289 8.91 -20.42 7.62
N TYR A 290 9.81 -20.78 8.54
CA TYR A 290 9.92 -20.09 9.83
C TYR A 290 11.32 -19.53 10.13
N GLU A 291 12.24 -19.63 9.17
CA GLU A 291 13.61 -19.18 9.36
C GLU A 291 13.99 -18.11 8.34
N SER A 292 14.58 -18.54 7.20
CA SER A 292 15.17 -17.63 6.20
C SER A 292 14.26 -17.27 5.04
N GLY A 293 13.07 -17.91 4.91
CA GLY A 293 12.23 -17.76 3.73
C GLY A 293 12.82 -18.42 2.49
N THR A 294 12.86 -17.73 1.36
CA THR A 294 13.33 -18.22 0.06
C THR A 294 14.59 -17.50 -0.38
N SER A 295 15.59 -18.24 -0.89
CA SER A 295 16.75 -17.64 -1.56
C SER A 295 16.35 -17.10 -2.94
N ASP A 296 16.82 -15.90 -3.29
CA ASP A 296 16.54 -15.26 -4.59
C ASP A 296 16.92 -16.16 -5.77
N ASP A 297 18.07 -16.83 -5.67
CA ASP A 297 18.63 -17.63 -6.74
C ASP A 297 17.74 -18.85 -7.08
N ASN A 298 16.95 -19.32 -6.10
CA ASN A 298 16.06 -20.45 -6.30
C ASN A 298 14.77 -20.08 -7.05
N VAL A 299 14.38 -18.79 -7.06
CA VAL A 299 13.06 -18.37 -7.56
C VAL A 299 12.89 -18.66 -9.06
N ALA A 300 13.86 -18.29 -9.87
CA ALA A 300 13.78 -18.51 -11.32
C ALA A 300 13.81 -20.00 -11.71
N ASP A 301 14.64 -20.78 -11.01
CA ASP A 301 14.75 -22.22 -11.23
C ASP A 301 13.46 -22.95 -10.80
N ALA A 302 12.84 -22.55 -9.71
CA ALA A 302 11.58 -23.12 -9.25
C ALA A 302 10.45 -22.97 -10.26
N TYR A 303 10.37 -21.85 -10.99
CA TYR A 303 9.40 -21.72 -12.07
C TYR A 303 9.64 -22.74 -13.17
N ARG A 304 10.88 -22.93 -13.62
CA ARG A 304 11.22 -23.89 -14.67
C ARG A 304 10.88 -25.32 -14.23
N LEU A 305 11.21 -25.69 -13.00
CA LEU A 305 10.90 -27.01 -12.44
C LEU A 305 9.39 -27.24 -12.30
N TYR A 306 8.67 -26.23 -11.84
CA TYR A 306 7.22 -26.33 -11.70
C TYR A 306 6.50 -26.47 -13.05
N PHE A 307 6.90 -25.69 -14.07
CA PHE A 307 6.34 -25.80 -15.40
C PHE A 307 6.61 -27.18 -16.00
N ASP A 308 7.84 -27.72 -15.85
CA ASP A 308 8.19 -29.07 -16.29
C ASP A 308 7.36 -30.14 -15.56
N GLU A 309 7.17 -30.02 -14.25
CA GLU A 309 6.35 -30.93 -13.46
C GLU A 309 4.91 -31.04 -13.98
N VAL A 310 4.33 -29.92 -14.40
CA VAL A 310 2.95 -29.91 -14.92
C VAL A 310 2.86 -30.13 -16.44
N GLY A 311 3.97 -30.52 -17.08
CA GLY A 311 4.04 -30.85 -18.51
C GLY A 311 4.01 -29.61 -19.40
N LEU A 312 4.46 -28.49 -18.94
CA LEU A 312 4.67 -27.25 -19.67
C LEU A 312 6.15 -26.89 -19.68
N SER A 313 6.52 -25.88 -20.47
CA SER A 313 7.86 -25.29 -20.40
C SER A 313 7.78 -23.78 -20.27
N CYS A 314 8.80 -23.18 -19.68
CA CYS A 314 8.95 -21.75 -19.61
C CYS A 314 10.41 -21.34 -19.58
N GLN A 315 10.65 -20.11 -20.00
CA GLN A 315 11.90 -19.43 -19.75
C GLN A 315 11.70 -18.54 -18.50
N ALA A 316 12.64 -18.59 -17.56
CA ALA A 316 12.61 -17.78 -16.36
C ALA A 316 14.02 -17.24 -16.07
N TRP A 317 14.12 -15.94 -15.81
CA TRP A 317 15.38 -15.25 -15.57
C TRP A 317 15.28 -14.32 -14.36
N LEU A 318 16.30 -14.36 -13.53
CA LEU A 318 16.49 -13.40 -12.43
C LEU A 318 17.35 -12.24 -12.90
N PHE A 319 16.85 -11.03 -12.72
CA PHE A 319 17.55 -9.79 -13.04
C PHE A 319 17.78 -8.96 -11.76
N SER A 320 18.85 -8.19 -11.73
CA SER A 320 19.14 -7.24 -10.66
C SER A 320 18.95 -5.81 -11.13
N GLY A 321 18.34 -4.99 -10.27
CA GLY A 321 18.05 -3.58 -10.52
C GLY A 321 16.84 -3.37 -11.42
N THR A 322 16.03 -2.38 -11.10
CA THR A 322 14.77 -2.08 -11.82
C THR A 322 14.88 -0.81 -12.66
N ASN A 323 15.98 -0.06 -12.55
CA ASN A 323 16.13 1.26 -13.17
C ASN A 323 14.92 2.17 -12.87
N ASN A 324 14.68 2.40 -11.57
CA ASN A 324 13.54 3.19 -11.08
C ASN A 324 12.19 2.68 -11.61
N GLY A 325 12.01 1.37 -11.68
CA GLY A 325 10.80 0.72 -12.17
C GLY A 325 10.69 0.62 -13.69
N ARG A 326 11.59 1.23 -14.48
CA ARG A 326 11.49 1.25 -15.96
C ARG A 326 11.56 -0.14 -16.60
N TYR A 327 12.38 -1.02 -16.07
CA TYR A 327 12.46 -2.40 -16.57
C TYR A 327 11.16 -3.16 -16.31
N ILE A 328 10.55 -2.95 -15.14
CA ILE A 328 9.24 -3.53 -14.80
C ILE A 328 8.15 -3.00 -15.72
N VAL A 329 8.11 -1.68 -15.97
CA VAL A 329 7.16 -1.06 -16.91
C VAL A 329 7.27 -1.70 -18.30
N ASN A 330 8.50 -1.97 -18.77
CA ASN A 330 8.72 -2.60 -20.07
C ASN A 330 8.15 -4.03 -20.11
N GLU A 331 8.34 -4.82 -19.06
CA GLU A 331 7.78 -6.17 -19.00
C GLU A 331 6.24 -6.13 -18.93
N LEU A 332 5.68 -5.25 -18.11
CA LEU A 332 4.24 -5.07 -18.00
C LEU A 332 3.60 -4.64 -19.34
N ASN A 333 4.25 -3.77 -20.11
CA ASN A 333 3.80 -3.38 -21.46
C ASN A 333 3.82 -4.55 -22.47
N ASN A 334 4.62 -5.58 -22.19
CA ASN A 334 4.61 -6.83 -22.94
C ASN A 334 3.66 -7.88 -22.32
N GLU A 335 2.75 -7.45 -21.44
CA GLU A 335 1.80 -8.33 -20.75
C GLU A 335 2.47 -9.43 -19.90
N ARG A 336 3.63 -9.13 -19.33
CA ARG A 336 4.40 -10.04 -18.48
C ARG A 336 4.48 -9.51 -17.07
N PRO A 337 3.72 -10.07 -16.11
CA PRO A 337 3.87 -9.72 -14.71
C PRO A 337 5.25 -10.15 -14.21
N CYS A 338 5.84 -9.36 -13.32
CA CYS A 338 7.15 -9.64 -12.77
C CYS A 338 7.03 -10.07 -11.30
N HIS A 339 7.72 -11.15 -10.94
CA HIS A 339 7.93 -11.49 -9.54
C HIS A 339 9.04 -10.60 -9.00
N LEU A 340 8.69 -9.61 -8.18
CA LEU A 340 9.65 -8.70 -7.56
C LEU A 340 10.17 -9.29 -6.25
N ILE A 341 11.48 -9.19 -6.05
CA ILE A 341 12.17 -9.54 -4.81
C ILE A 341 12.86 -8.27 -4.33
N VAL A 342 12.50 -7.82 -3.16
CA VAL A 342 13.03 -6.59 -2.56
C VAL A 342 13.77 -6.92 -1.27
N HIS A 343 14.95 -6.33 -1.08
CA HIS A 343 15.75 -6.45 0.13
C HIS A 343 16.02 -5.08 0.72
N ASN A 344 15.97 -5.01 2.04
CA ASN A 344 16.13 -3.75 2.77
C ASN A 344 15.25 -2.64 2.18
N HIS A 345 14.10 -3.03 1.64
CA HIS A 345 13.16 -2.08 1.11
C HIS A 345 12.51 -1.36 2.28
N TYR A 346 12.51 -0.02 2.23
CA TYR A 346 12.01 0.75 3.36
C TYR A 346 10.52 0.43 3.69
N MET A 347 9.74 -0.09 2.72
CA MET A 347 8.33 -0.46 2.92
C MET A 347 8.11 -1.95 3.20
N TYR A 348 8.95 -2.82 2.68
CA TYR A 348 8.70 -4.27 2.71
C TYR A 348 9.79 -5.07 3.41
N GLY A 349 10.87 -4.40 3.84
CA GLY A 349 12.04 -5.13 4.30
C GLY A 349 12.52 -6.11 3.22
N ASP A 350 12.65 -7.38 3.57
CA ASP A 350 12.91 -8.48 2.63
C ASP A 350 11.58 -9.14 2.27
N HIS A 351 11.10 -8.93 1.04
CA HIS A 351 9.78 -9.42 0.62
C HIS A 351 9.72 -9.75 -0.86
N SER A 352 8.76 -10.60 -1.22
CA SER A 352 8.44 -10.95 -2.60
C SER A 352 7.00 -10.61 -2.92
N VAL A 353 6.79 -9.89 -4.03
CA VAL A 353 5.48 -9.45 -4.51
C VAL A 353 5.34 -9.66 -6.02
N LEU A 354 4.12 -9.61 -6.54
CA LEU A 354 3.88 -9.67 -7.97
C LEU A 354 3.55 -8.28 -8.51
N ALA A 355 4.37 -7.75 -9.43
CA ALA A 355 4.06 -6.54 -10.18
C ALA A 355 3.06 -6.84 -11.29
N VAL A 356 1.92 -6.13 -11.29
CA VAL A 356 0.80 -6.36 -12.19
C VAL A 356 0.33 -5.10 -12.94
N GLY A 357 0.97 -3.97 -12.69
CA GLY A 357 0.64 -2.72 -13.35
C GLY A 357 1.57 -1.59 -12.92
N TYR A 358 1.33 -0.42 -13.46
CA TYR A 358 2.05 0.78 -13.08
C TYR A 358 1.21 2.03 -13.31
N ALA A 359 1.54 3.08 -12.60
CA ALA A 359 1.14 4.45 -12.88
C ALA A 359 2.41 5.28 -13.05
N GLU A 360 2.51 6.00 -14.14
CA GLU A 360 3.69 6.77 -14.48
C GLU A 360 3.29 8.18 -14.85
N TYR A 361 3.97 9.19 -14.35
CA TYR A 361 3.78 10.56 -14.77
C TYR A 361 5.10 11.30 -14.94
N ARG A 362 5.08 12.26 -15.84
CA ARG A 362 6.23 13.02 -16.25
C ARG A 362 6.09 14.46 -15.82
N TYR A 363 7.14 15.00 -15.24
CA TYR A 363 7.27 16.42 -14.96
C TYR A 363 8.55 16.95 -15.61
N GLY A 364 8.43 17.78 -16.61
CA GLY A 364 9.56 18.23 -17.40
C GLY A 364 10.36 17.05 -17.98
N ASN A 365 11.58 16.86 -17.50
CA ASN A 365 12.46 15.75 -17.89
C ASN A 365 12.48 14.59 -16.86
N SER A 366 11.78 14.74 -15.74
CA SER A 366 11.71 13.73 -14.68
C SER A 366 10.50 12.83 -14.86
N TYR A 367 10.62 11.60 -14.35
CA TYR A 367 9.54 10.62 -14.31
C TYR A 367 9.38 10.09 -12.91
N SER A 368 8.14 9.96 -12.46
CA SER A 368 7.78 9.20 -11.27
C SER A 368 6.96 8.00 -11.71
N THR A 369 7.43 6.82 -11.32
CA THR A 369 6.80 5.54 -11.65
C THR A 369 6.34 4.87 -10.37
N TYR A 370 5.07 4.52 -10.28
CA TYR A 370 4.51 3.71 -9.20
C TYR A 370 4.16 2.35 -9.77
N ILE A 371 4.68 1.30 -9.15
CA ILE A 371 4.40 -0.08 -9.54
C ILE A 371 3.19 -0.57 -8.75
N ARG A 372 2.18 -1.06 -9.45
CA ARG A 372 1.01 -1.73 -8.85
C ARG A 372 1.38 -3.15 -8.52
N ILE A 373 1.14 -3.57 -7.28
CA ILE A 373 1.58 -4.87 -6.78
C ILE A 373 0.43 -5.66 -6.16
N ALA A 374 0.53 -7.00 -6.27
CA ALA A 374 -0.14 -7.95 -5.41
C ALA A 374 0.89 -8.37 -4.35
N ASP A 375 0.72 -7.86 -3.14
CA ASP A 375 1.73 -7.93 -2.07
C ASP A 375 1.69 -9.21 -1.24
N GLY A 376 0.73 -10.08 -1.47
CA GLY A 376 0.53 -11.30 -0.70
C GLY A 376 -0.08 -11.07 0.69
N TRP A 377 -0.41 -9.84 1.05
CA TRP A 377 -1.08 -9.48 2.30
C TRP A 377 -2.56 -9.17 2.10
N THR A 378 -2.92 -8.69 0.91
CA THR A 378 -4.30 -8.39 0.53
C THR A 378 -4.69 -9.12 -0.75
N ASN A 379 -5.97 -9.49 -0.87
CA ASN A 379 -6.48 -10.20 -2.05
C ASN A 379 -6.55 -9.33 -3.31
N TYR A 380 -6.43 -8.02 -3.17
CA TYR A 380 -6.56 -7.06 -4.25
C TYR A 380 -5.19 -6.43 -4.54
N PRO A 381 -4.77 -6.34 -5.81
CA PRO A 381 -3.55 -5.65 -6.18
C PRO A 381 -3.82 -4.15 -6.25
N SER A 382 -4.21 -3.57 -5.13
CA SER A 382 -4.63 -2.17 -5.06
C SER A 382 -3.52 -1.23 -4.62
N ARG A 383 -2.36 -1.75 -4.23
CA ARG A 383 -1.24 -0.96 -3.73
C ARG A 383 -0.28 -0.57 -4.84
N TYR A 384 0.14 0.69 -4.78
CA TYR A 384 1.14 1.28 -5.66
C TYR A 384 2.35 1.69 -4.84
N VAL A 385 3.51 1.18 -5.23
CA VAL A 385 4.80 1.50 -4.58
C VAL A 385 5.67 2.29 -5.54
N TRP A 386 6.38 3.28 -5.03
CA TRP A 386 7.25 4.11 -5.84
C TRP A 386 8.40 3.29 -6.43
N GLY A 387 8.57 3.32 -7.75
CA GLY A 387 9.56 2.51 -8.45
C GLY A 387 11.02 2.92 -8.21
N ALA A 388 11.25 4.13 -7.68
CA ALA A 388 12.57 4.63 -7.30
C ALA A 388 12.92 4.31 -5.83
N CYS A 389 12.09 3.52 -5.15
CA CYS A 389 12.29 3.19 -3.75
C CYS A 389 13.61 2.48 -3.49
N TYR A 390 14.03 2.62 -2.26
CA TYR A 390 15.26 2.14 -1.68
C TYR A 390 15.33 0.63 -1.58
N GLY A 391 16.52 0.14 -1.38
CA GLY A 391 16.82 -1.26 -1.26
C GLY A 391 17.31 -1.87 -2.56
N THR A 392 17.69 -3.12 -2.49
CA THR A 392 18.12 -3.88 -3.67
C THR A 392 16.90 -4.56 -4.26
N TRP A 393 16.51 -4.14 -5.45
CA TRP A 393 15.43 -4.77 -6.19
C TRP A 393 15.99 -5.77 -7.19
N LYS A 394 15.44 -6.99 -7.13
CA LYS A 394 15.58 -7.99 -8.18
C LYS A 394 14.19 -8.32 -8.73
N TYR A 395 14.14 -8.87 -9.92
CA TYR A 395 12.88 -9.35 -10.47
C TYR A 395 13.09 -10.58 -11.33
N VAL A 396 12.07 -11.45 -11.34
CA VAL A 396 12.03 -12.62 -12.20
C VAL A 396 10.98 -12.40 -13.28
N VAL A 397 11.38 -12.61 -14.51
CA VAL A 397 10.49 -12.65 -15.69
C VAL A 397 10.27 -14.10 -16.05
N VAL A 398 9.00 -14.49 -16.24
CA VAL A 398 8.61 -15.85 -16.64
C VAL A 398 7.80 -15.76 -17.94
N ILE A 399 8.29 -16.45 -18.94
CA ILE A 399 7.64 -16.51 -20.26
C ILE A 399 7.35 -17.99 -20.56
N PRO A 400 6.09 -18.44 -20.52
CA PRO A 400 5.71 -19.76 -21.01
C PRO A 400 6.01 -19.90 -22.52
N ASP A 401 6.49 -21.09 -22.92
CA ASP A 401 6.82 -21.40 -24.34
C ASP A 401 5.57 -21.66 -25.16
#